data_02c1d3bbc2f34a29a512a9fb69d40652
#
_entry.id   02c1d3bbc2f34a29a512a9fb69d40652
#
_cell.length_a   1.000
_cell.length_b   1.000
_cell.length_c   1.000
_cell.angle_alpha   90.00
_cell.angle_beta   90.00
_cell.angle_gamma   90.00
#
_symmetry.space_group_name_H-M   'P 1'
#
loop_
_entity.id
_entity.type
_entity.pdbx_description
1 polymer ?
#
loop_
_entity_poly.entity_id
_entity_poly.type
_entity_poly.pdbx_seq_one_letter_code
_entity_poly.pdbx_strand_id
1 'polypeptide(L)' 'MSNFINAIKSLTDIPFNVIGDDIYENVEWLGSGTVPTKEEVSAKESEVKTQWEYNEYQRKRRPNYPDI' A
#
# COMPACT_ATOMS: atom_id res chain seq x y z
N MET A 1 0.75 9.60 -3.21
CA MET A 1 -0.13 8.46 -3.16
C MET A 1 -0.05 7.80 -1.83
N SER A 2 -1.15 7.37 -1.30
CA SER A 2 -1.18 6.83 0.07
C SER A 2 -0.82 5.36 0.08
N ASN A 3 0.11 4.98 0.94
CA ASN A 3 0.46 3.57 1.11
C ASN A 3 -0.73 2.78 1.65
N PHE A 4 -1.55 3.44 2.46
CA PHE A 4 -2.73 2.81 3.03
C PHE A 4 -3.71 2.39 1.94
N ILE A 5 -4.01 3.28 1.02
CA ILE A 5 -4.94 2.98 -0.07
C ILE A 5 -4.37 1.91 -0.98
N ASN A 6 -3.08 2.00 -1.29
CA ASN A 6 -2.45 0.99 -2.12
C ASN A 6 -2.45 -0.38 -1.46
N ALA A 7 -2.28 -0.41 -0.14
CA ALA A 7 -2.32 -1.67 0.60
C ALA A 7 -3.68 -2.33 0.49
N ILE A 8 -4.74 -1.55 0.65
CA ILE A 8 -6.08 -2.10 0.55
C ILE A 8 -6.35 -2.61 -0.87
N LYS A 9 -5.95 -1.85 -1.86
CA LYS A 9 -6.17 -2.26 -3.25
C LYS A 9 -5.41 -3.53 -3.59
N SER A 10 -4.29 -3.77 -2.93
CA SER A 10 -3.52 -4.99 -3.15
C SER A 10 -4.17 -6.19 -2.49
N LEU A 11 -4.92 -5.96 -1.43
CA LEU A 11 -5.53 -7.06 -0.67
C LEU A 11 -6.90 -7.43 -1.18
N THR A 12 -7.63 -6.50 -1.77
CA THR A 12 -8.98 -6.76 -2.20
C THR A 12 -9.37 -5.84 -3.35
N ASP A 13 -10.31 -6.29 -4.16
CA ASP A 13 -10.85 -5.47 -5.24
C ASP A 13 -12.18 -4.83 -4.85
N ILE A 14 -12.59 -4.98 -3.61
CA ILE A 14 -13.86 -4.43 -3.16
C ILE A 14 -13.80 -2.91 -3.19
N PRO A 15 -14.80 -2.25 -3.79
CA PRO A 15 -14.82 -0.79 -3.78
C PRO A 15 -14.92 -0.28 -2.36
N PHE A 16 -14.21 0.79 -2.08
CA PHE A 16 -14.20 1.39 -0.76
C PHE A 16 -13.93 2.87 -0.85
N ASN A 17 -14.22 3.57 0.25
CA ASN A 17 -13.96 4.99 0.35
C ASN A 17 -13.34 5.25 1.72
N VAL A 18 -12.45 6.23 1.80
CA VAL A 18 -11.82 6.61 3.06
C VAL A 18 -12.23 8.02 3.39
N ILE A 19 -12.85 8.19 4.55
CA ILE A 19 -13.38 9.49 4.95
C ILE A 19 -12.45 10.09 5.99
N GLY A 20 -11.79 11.17 5.64
CA GLY A 20 -10.86 11.81 6.56
C GLY A 20 -9.48 11.22 6.47
N ASP A 21 -8.91 10.85 7.62
CA ASP A 21 -7.55 10.32 7.65
C ASP A 21 -7.47 8.91 7.08
N ASP A 22 -6.31 8.55 6.61
CA ASP A 22 -6.07 7.21 6.04
C ASP A 22 -5.89 6.18 7.15
N ILE A 23 -6.96 5.86 7.85
CA ILE A 23 -6.94 4.85 8.88
C ILE A 23 -8.06 3.85 8.64
N TYR A 24 -7.87 2.65 9.14
CA TYR A 24 -8.79 1.55 8.85
C TYR A 24 -10.23 1.87 9.30
N GLU A 25 -10.37 2.54 10.43
CA GLU A 25 -11.69 2.87 10.97
C GLU A 25 -12.47 3.83 10.09
N ASN A 26 -11.77 4.58 9.23
CA ASN A 26 -12.42 5.53 8.36
C ASN A 26 -12.80 4.95 7.00
N VAL A 27 -12.51 3.68 6.78
CA VAL A 27 -12.81 3.04 5.50
C VAL A 27 -14.27 2.66 5.43
N GLU A 28 -14.92 3.07 4.35
CA GLU A 28 -16.29 2.69 4.10
C GLU A 28 -16.31 1.68 2.96
N TRP A 29 -16.67 0.45 3.25
CA TRP A 29 -16.68 -0.59 2.23
C TRP A 29 -17.96 -0.52 1.43
N LEU A 30 -17.81 -0.27 0.14
CA LEU A 30 -18.97 -0.05 -0.74
C LEU A 30 -19.43 -1.30 -1.45
N GLY A 31 -18.63 -2.36 -1.38
CA GLY A 31 -18.99 -3.62 -1.99
C GLY A 31 -19.25 -4.70 -0.97
N SER A 32 -19.56 -5.89 -1.45
CA SER A 32 -19.77 -7.02 -0.56
C SER A 32 -18.64 -8.01 -0.75
N GLY A 33 -18.46 -8.89 0.23
CA GLY A 33 -17.40 -9.88 0.19
C GLY A 33 -16.58 -9.80 1.45
N THR A 34 -15.49 -10.59 1.48
CA THR A 34 -14.61 -10.61 2.64
C THR A 34 -13.66 -9.44 2.57
N VAL A 35 -13.76 -8.53 3.53
CA VAL A 35 -12.87 -7.38 3.56
C VAL A 35 -11.62 -7.73 4.39
N PRO A 36 -10.48 -7.13 4.08
CA PRO A 36 -9.28 -7.40 4.86
C PRO A 36 -9.39 -6.84 6.26
N THR A 37 -8.67 -7.44 7.20
CA THR A 37 -8.68 -6.97 8.58
C THR A 37 -7.71 -5.81 8.73
N LYS A 38 -7.82 -5.13 9.86
CA LYS A 38 -6.92 -4.02 10.16
C LYS A 38 -5.47 -4.50 10.18
N GLU A 39 -5.24 -5.68 10.74
CA GLU A 39 -3.89 -6.22 10.81
C GLU A 39 -3.34 -6.53 9.42
N GLU A 40 -4.16 -7.06 8.55
CA GLU A 40 -3.74 -7.35 7.19
C GLU A 40 -3.40 -6.07 6.44
N VAL A 41 -4.22 -5.05 6.60
CA VAL A 41 -3.98 -3.78 5.94
C VAL A 41 -2.69 -3.15 6.46
N SER A 42 -2.48 -3.19 7.76
CA SER A 42 -1.29 -2.61 8.38
C SER A 42 -0.03 -3.32 7.91
N ALA A 43 -0.06 -4.65 7.85
CA ALA A 43 1.08 -5.43 7.40
C ALA A 43 1.37 -5.14 5.92
N LYS A 44 0.34 -5.04 5.11
CA LYS A 44 0.52 -4.77 3.69
C LYS A 44 1.01 -3.35 3.46
N GLU A 45 0.55 -2.42 4.25
CA GLU A 45 0.98 -1.03 4.16
C GLU A 45 2.49 -0.93 4.41
N SER A 46 2.97 -1.63 5.40
CA SER A 46 4.38 -1.67 5.71
C SER A 46 5.17 -2.31 4.57
N GLU A 47 4.65 -3.37 3.99
CA GLU A 47 5.29 -4.04 2.88
C GLU A 47 5.38 -3.15 1.66
N VAL A 48 4.31 -2.46 1.33
CA VAL A 48 4.28 -1.55 0.19
C VAL A 48 5.30 -0.43 0.38
N LYS A 49 5.38 0.10 1.58
CA LYS A 49 6.34 1.17 1.88
C LYS A 49 7.77 0.68 1.72
N THR A 50 8.05 -0.51 2.20
CA THR A 50 9.39 -1.08 2.10
C THR A 50 9.78 -1.31 0.65
N GLN A 51 8.88 -1.85 -0.14
CA GLN A 51 9.15 -2.10 -1.55
C GLN A 51 9.41 -0.80 -2.30
N TRP A 52 8.65 0.23 -1.99
CA TRP A 52 8.81 1.50 -2.66
C TRP A 52 10.16 2.13 -2.34
N GLU A 53 10.56 2.09 -1.09
CA GLU A 53 11.85 2.63 -0.69
C GLU A 53 13.00 1.84 -1.32
N TYR A 54 12.86 0.54 -1.39
CA TYR A 54 13.88 -0.31 -1.97
C TYR A 54 14.06 -0.02 -3.45
N ASN A 55 12.98 0.13 -4.17
CA ASN A 55 13.04 0.44 -5.58
C ASN A 55 13.67 1.79 -5.85
N GLU A 56 13.35 2.76 -5.03
CA GLU A 56 13.94 4.08 -5.18
C GLU A 56 15.42 4.05 -4.91
N TYR A 57 15.83 3.30 -3.91
CA TYR A 57 17.22 3.17 -3.56
C TYR A 57 18.00 2.52 -4.72
N GLN A 58 17.47 1.48 -5.30
CA GLN A 58 18.11 0.84 -6.42
C GLN A 58 18.22 1.76 -7.62
N ARG A 59 17.21 2.55 -7.85
CA ARG A 59 17.21 3.46 -8.97
C ARG A 59 18.32 4.49 -8.82
N LYS A 60 18.57 4.94 -7.60
CA LYS A 60 19.65 5.90 -7.37
C LYS A 60 21.01 5.27 -7.55
N ARG A 61 21.15 4.02 -7.18
CA ARG A 61 22.43 3.36 -7.30
C ARG A 61 22.78 2.97 -8.71
N ARG A 62 21.75 2.72 -9.51
CA ARG A 62 21.98 2.22 -10.82
C ARG A 62 22.93 3.04 -11.65
N PRO A 63 22.81 4.34 -11.69
CA PRO A 63 23.73 5.15 -12.49
C PRO A 63 25.15 5.07 -12.00
N ASN A 64 25.35 4.65 -10.79
CA ASN A 64 26.69 4.59 -10.29
C ASN A 64 27.37 3.29 -10.58
N TYR A 65 26.70 2.35 -11.24
CA TYR A 65 27.30 1.14 -11.59
C TYR A 65 27.88 1.30 -12.91
N PRO A 66 29.10 1.20 -13.05
CA PRO A 66 29.73 1.47 -14.30
C PRO A 66 29.55 0.38 -15.21
N ASP A 67 28.73 -0.34 -15.10
CA ASP A 67 28.54 -1.26 -15.98
C ASP A 67 29.59 -2.08 -16.13
N ILE A 68 30.44 -2.01 -15.52
CA ILE A 68 31.43 -2.84 -15.61
C ILE A 68 31.48 -3.83 -16.34
#